data_1ae67565ca2ef825d39ea5719e5ffe0b
#
_entry.id   1ae67565ca2ef825d39ea5719e5ffe0b
#
_cell.length_a   1.000
_cell.length_b   1.000
_cell.length_c   1.000
_cell.angle_alpha   90.00
_cell.angle_beta   90.00
_cell.angle_gamma   90.00
#
_symmetry.space_group_name_H-M   'P 1'
#
loop_
_entity.id
_entity.type
_entity.pdbx_description
1 polymer ?
#
loop_
_entity_poly.entity_id
_entity_poly.type
_entity_poly.pdbx_seq_one_letter_code
_entity_poly.pdbx_strand_id
1 'polypeptide(L)'
;MPENGSLADLIELAGGIVGKKKFKAAQFGLPFGGFLTEESLNKPLDFSLFNKNTHRNIIVLSEEDCIISFSKFYIEFLLGKMQQRGYLEYSRVQYEIERTWRVLDRISKGKANMRDIFLLRQLCSTIKDTLHQTHNLVLESIDKFYHEFEEHIEEGNCPAGQCIQLLKFKITDKCIGCTACSRVCPIHCISGELKKKHTIDNTKCTHCGQCVIACPVGAIFEGDHTLQLLRNIATPNKTVVAQIAPAVRVAIGEAFGFEAGENVEKKLVAALKMIGVDYVFDTSWAADLTVMEEATEFQSRLERFYKGDDTVKLPILTSCCPAWIKFFEQNYPDMLDVPSSVKSPMEIFSTVAKDIWGKNLGLTREQISVVAIMPCLAKKYEASRQEFSRGDNYDTDFVLTTRELIKIFKESNIDLKNLEDEEFDSPLGEYSGAGIIFGRTGGVIEAATRTTVEMITGEKLDNIEFHELRGWEGFRSADLKIGHIELRIGIAHGLEEAGKMLDKIRAGEEFYHAIEIMACKGGCIGGGGQPKALKKMEVLKKRAEGLNAIDQELPIRRAHENPSVKEIYDKYLDYPMSRKAHELLHTKYFPKLK
;
A
#
# COMPACT_ATOMS: atom_id res chain seq x y z
N MET A 1 -27.85 -30.68 8.64
CA MET A 1 -26.94 -31.00 9.75
C MET A 1 -27.51 -32.19 10.53
N PRO A 2 -26.68 -33.13 11.03
CA PRO A 2 -27.12 -34.13 12.04
C PRO A 2 -27.64 -33.39 13.28
N GLU A 3 -28.64 -33.90 13.97
CA GLU A 3 -29.25 -33.27 15.16
C GLU A 3 -28.26 -32.91 16.30
N ASN A 4 -27.04 -33.47 16.27
CA ASN A 4 -25.96 -33.22 17.25
C ASN A 4 -24.65 -32.71 16.60
N GLY A 5 -24.73 -32.05 15.45
CA GLY A 5 -23.53 -31.56 14.77
C GLY A 5 -22.82 -30.46 15.54
N SER A 6 -21.48 -30.48 15.51
CA SER A 6 -20.61 -29.46 16.12
C SER A 6 -20.35 -28.31 15.17
N LEU A 7 -19.74 -27.23 15.71
CA LEU A 7 -19.24 -26.14 14.87
C LEU A 7 -18.14 -26.62 13.90
N ALA A 8 -17.31 -27.58 14.33
CA ALA A 8 -16.29 -28.19 13.47
C ALA A 8 -16.91 -28.89 12.26
N ASP A 9 -17.97 -29.71 12.49
CA ASP A 9 -18.70 -30.38 11.41
C ASP A 9 -19.29 -29.37 10.41
N LEU A 10 -19.81 -28.24 10.91
CA LEU A 10 -20.37 -27.17 10.07
C LEU A 10 -19.29 -26.51 9.21
N ILE A 11 -18.12 -26.23 9.78
CA ILE A 11 -16.98 -25.66 9.07
C ILE A 11 -16.49 -26.63 8.00
N GLU A 12 -16.41 -27.92 8.30
CA GLU A 12 -16.01 -28.96 7.34
C GLU A 12 -17.01 -29.08 6.18
N LEU A 13 -18.31 -29.11 6.49
CA LEU A 13 -19.38 -29.10 5.47
C LEU A 13 -19.33 -27.87 4.55
N ALA A 14 -18.88 -26.72 5.09
CA ALA A 14 -18.70 -25.50 4.32
C ALA A 14 -17.41 -25.46 3.48
N GLY A 15 -16.61 -26.55 3.49
CA GLY A 15 -15.34 -26.62 2.75
C GLY A 15 -14.10 -26.24 3.58
N GLY A 16 -14.24 -26.06 4.88
CA GLY A 16 -13.17 -25.70 5.79
C GLY A 16 -12.89 -24.19 5.85
N ILE A 17 -11.83 -23.81 6.57
CA ILE A 17 -11.36 -22.43 6.64
C ILE A 17 -10.43 -22.17 5.44
N VAL A 18 -10.69 -21.11 4.68
CA VAL A 18 -9.91 -20.75 3.50
C VAL A 18 -8.41 -20.69 3.82
N GLY A 19 -7.59 -21.32 2.97
CA GLY A 19 -6.15 -21.38 3.15
C GLY A 19 -5.67 -22.34 4.24
N LYS A 20 -6.52 -23.24 4.75
CA LYS A 20 -6.23 -24.19 5.84
C LYS A 20 -5.67 -23.53 7.10
N LYS A 21 -6.19 -22.35 7.42
CA LYS A 21 -5.82 -21.57 8.61
C LYS A 21 -6.43 -22.16 9.86
N LYS A 22 -5.84 -21.83 11.01
CA LYS A 22 -6.39 -22.27 12.29
C LYS A 22 -7.65 -21.47 12.64
N PHE A 23 -8.60 -22.15 13.26
CA PHE A 23 -9.78 -21.53 13.83
C PHE A 23 -9.38 -20.63 15.01
N LYS A 24 -9.98 -19.44 15.07
CA LYS A 24 -9.83 -18.49 16.17
C LYS A 24 -11.12 -18.34 16.95
N ALA A 25 -12.20 -18.04 16.27
CA ALA A 25 -13.52 -17.86 16.84
C ALA A 25 -14.60 -17.98 15.76
N ALA A 26 -15.85 -18.11 16.18
CA ALA A 26 -16.99 -17.92 15.30
C ALA A 26 -18.00 -16.97 15.96
N GLN A 27 -18.41 -15.95 15.23
CA GLN A 27 -19.53 -15.10 15.62
C GLN A 27 -20.82 -15.74 15.13
N PHE A 28 -21.81 -15.84 16.00
CA PHE A 28 -23.12 -16.39 15.66
C PHE A 28 -24.22 -15.33 15.82
N GLY A 29 -25.26 -15.44 15.01
CA GLY A 29 -26.50 -14.70 15.19
C GLY A 29 -26.41 -13.19 15.09
N LEU A 30 -25.91 -12.63 13.99
CA LEU A 30 -25.95 -11.19 13.76
C LEU A 30 -27.40 -10.65 13.79
N PRO A 31 -27.65 -9.43 14.29
CA PRO A 31 -26.70 -8.46 14.85
C PRO A 31 -26.43 -8.63 16.36
N PHE A 32 -27.15 -9.47 17.08
CA PHE A 32 -27.16 -9.49 18.55
C PHE A 32 -26.67 -10.82 19.16
N GLY A 33 -25.98 -11.62 18.40
CA GLY A 33 -25.32 -12.83 18.89
C GLY A 33 -23.93 -12.55 19.47
N GLY A 34 -23.27 -13.63 19.91
CA GLY A 34 -21.98 -13.59 20.60
C GLY A 34 -20.88 -14.40 19.87
N PHE A 35 -19.82 -14.73 20.61
CA PHE A 35 -18.70 -15.51 20.12
C PHE A 35 -18.68 -16.95 20.64
N LEU A 36 -18.39 -17.88 19.74
CA LEU A 36 -17.96 -19.24 20.04
C LEU A 36 -16.44 -19.31 19.88
N THR A 37 -15.74 -19.82 20.88
CA THR A 37 -14.27 -19.97 20.87
C THR A 37 -13.87 -21.43 20.65
N GLU A 38 -12.56 -21.72 20.63
CA GLU A 38 -12.01 -23.06 20.44
C GLU A 38 -12.62 -24.11 21.38
N GLU A 39 -12.94 -23.72 22.62
CA GLU A 39 -13.60 -24.62 23.61
C GLU A 39 -14.98 -25.12 23.15
N SER A 40 -15.64 -24.41 22.26
CA SER A 40 -16.95 -24.75 21.72
C SER A 40 -16.89 -25.47 20.38
N LEU A 41 -15.70 -25.56 19.76
CA LEU A 41 -15.53 -26.03 18.38
C LEU A 41 -16.08 -27.45 18.17
N ASN A 42 -15.78 -28.34 19.09
CA ASN A 42 -16.16 -29.76 19.03
C ASN A 42 -17.39 -30.13 19.88
N LYS A 43 -18.04 -29.12 20.50
CA LYS A 43 -19.28 -29.35 21.27
C LYS A 43 -20.48 -29.31 20.34
N PRO A 44 -21.56 -30.07 20.64
CA PRO A 44 -22.82 -29.92 19.90
C PRO A 44 -23.27 -28.48 19.86
N LEU A 45 -23.68 -28.01 18.69
CA LEU A 45 -24.10 -26.64 18.50
C LEU A 45 -25.47 -26.42 19.19
N ASP A 46 -25.51 -25.53 20.16
CA ASP A 46 -26.75 -25.16 20.83
C ASP A 46 -27.56 -24.18 19.97
N PHE A 47 -28.60 -24.68 19.32
CA PHE A 47 -29.48 -23.85 18.48
C PHE A 47 -30.32 -22.83 19.27
N SER A 48 -30.40 -22.93 20.59
CA SER A 48 -31.04 -21.92 21.44
C SER A 48 -30.31 -20.59 21.45
N LEU A 49 -29.02 -20.58 21.05
CA LEU A 49 -28.23 -19.37 20.82
C LEU A 49 -28.83 -18.45 19.72
N PHE A 50 -29.62 -19.03 18.79
CA PHE A 50 -30.28 -18.27 17.72
C PHE A 50 -31.72 -17.94 18.15
N ASN A 51 -31.91 -16.79 18.75
CA ASN A 51 -33.23 -16.31 19.14
C ASN A 51 -33.98 -15.64 17.98
N LYS A 52 -35.22 -15.16 18.25
CA LYS A 52 -36.08 -14.51 17.22
C LYS A 52 -35.49 -13.21 16.65
N ASN A 53 -34.53 -12.59 17.36
CA ASN A 53 -33.92 -11.30 17.01
C ASN A 53 -32.54 -11.50 16.32
N THR A 54 -32.09 -12.72 16.13
CA THR A 54 -30.81 -13.06 15.50
C THR A 54 -31.02 -13.84 14.20
N HIS A 55 -30.21 -13.57 13.19
CA HIS A 55 -30.18 -14.38 11.99
C HIS A 55 -29.42 -15.69 12.26
N ARG A 56 -29.82 -16.76 11.59
CA ARG A 56 -29.12 -18.06 11.64
C ARG A 56 -27.88 -18.04 10.76
N ASN A 57 -26.93 -17.20 11.10
CA ASN A 57 -25.65 -17.08 10.41
C ASN A 57 -24.49 -17.27 11.39
N ILE A 58 -23.38 -17.74 10.85
CA ILE A 58 -22.12 -17.91 11.59
C ILE A 58 -21.02 -17.33 10.72
N ILE A 59 -20.21 -16.45 11.28
CA ILE A 59 -19.00 -15.91 10.65
C ILE A 59 -17.81 -16.53 11.35
N VAL A 60 -17.01 -17.30 10.61
CA VAL A 60 -15.81 -17.97 11.15
C VAL A 60 -14.62 -17.03 10.99
N LEU A 61 -13.88 -16.85 12.08
CA LEU A 61 -12.64 -16.08 12.12
C LEU A 61 -11.45 -17.02 12.25
N SER A 62 -10.41 -16.75 11.51
CA SER A 62 -9.12 -17.45 11.54
C SER A 62 -8.09 -16.73 12.42
N GLU A 63 -6.94 -17.36 12.65
CA GLU A 63 -5.80 -16.76 13.35
C GLU A 63 -5.29 -15.45 12.70
N GLU A 64 -5.59 -15.22 11.43
CA GLU A 64 -5.21 -14.02 10.67
C GLU A 64 -6.27 -12.90 10.74
N ASP A 65 -7.36 -13.08 11.47
CA ASP A 65 -8.41 -12.07 11.64
C ASP A 65 -8.20 -11.26 12.92
N CYS A 66 -8.19 -9.93 12.79
CA CYS A 66 -8.06 -9.00 13.89
C CYS A 66 -9.41 -8.78 14.58
N ILE A 67 -9.48 -9.02 15.88
CA ILE A 67 -10.70 -8.84 16.68
C ILE A 67 -11.13 -7.36 16.73
N ILE A 68 -10.20 -6.43 16.80
CA ILE A 68 -10.50 -4.98 16.79
C ILE A 68 -11.11 -4.57 15.44
N SER A 69 -10.50 -5.01 14.34
CA SER A 69 -11.01 -4.76 13.00
C SER A 69 -12.40 -5.39 12.78
N PHE A 70 -12.61 -6.60 13.28
CA PHE A 70 -13.92 -7.27 13.23
C PHE A 70 -14.96 -6.54 14.09
N SER A 71 -14.59 -6.09 15.30
CA SER A 71 -15.46 -5.29 16.17
C SER A 71 -15.86 -3.96 15.53
N LYS A 72 -14.94 -3.29 14.81
CA LYS A 72 -15.27 -2.08 14.03
C LYS A 72 -16.31 -2.39 12.94
N PHE A 73 -16.07 -3.43 12.15
CA PHE A 73 -17.00 -3.86 11.11
C PHE A 73 -18.40 -4.14 11.67
N TYR A 74 -18.48 -4.80 12.84
CA TYR A 74 -19.75 -5.06 13.51
C TYR A 74 -20.47 -3.76 13.90
N ILE A 75 -19.75 -2.79 14.44
CA ILE A 75 -20.34 -1.48 14.81
C ILE A 75 -20.81 -0.70 13.59
N GLU A 76 -20.06 -0.74 12.48
CA GLU A 76 -20.45 -0.16 11.18
C GLU A 76 -21.73 -0.80 10.64
N PHE A 77 -21.82 -2.12 10.73
CA PHE A 77 -23.02 -2.86 10.36
C PHE A 77 -24.23 -2.45 11.18
N LEU A 78 -24.08 -2.27 12.51
CA LEU A 78 -25.15 -1.79 13.40
C LEU A 78 -25.60 -0.38 13.01
N LEU A 79 -24.69 0.55 12.77
CA LEU A 79 -24.99 1.91 12.34
C LEU A 79 -25.78 1.93 11.02
N GLY A 80 -25.34 1.16 10.02
CA GLY A 80 -26.04 1.03 8.73
C GLY A 80 -27.47 0.48 8.89
N LYS A 81 -27.68 -0.52 9.75
CA LYS A 81 -29.01 -1.08 10.01
C LYS A 81 -29.93 -0.10 10.73
N MET A 82 -29.41 0.72 11.63
CA MET A 82 -30.22 1.74 12.34
C MET A 82 -30.63 2.87 11.41
N GLN A 83 -29.77 3.33 10.53
CA GLN A 83 -30.09 4.37 9.54
C GLN A 83 -31.21 3.93 8.58
N GLN A 84 -31.19 2.67 8.13
CA GLN A 84 -32.23 2.11 7.22
C GLN A 84 -33.62 2.03 7.87
N ARG A 85 -33.73 1.93 9.18
CA ARG A 85 -35.01 1.75 9.89
C ARG A 85 -35.70 3.03 10.35
N GLY A 86 -35.07 4.21 10.18
CA GLY A 86 -35.71 5.52 10.46
C GLY A 86 -36.10 5.75 11.94
N TYR A 87 -35.43 5.13 12.88
CA TYR A 87 -35.76 5.22 14.30
C TYR A 87 -35.30 6.57 14.90
N LEU A 88 -36.19 7.53 14.94
CA LEU A 88 -36.00 8.82 15.65
C LEU A 88 -35.81 8.66 17.18
N GLU A 89 -36.30 7.58 17.78
CA GLU A 89 -36.19 7.31 19.22
C GLU A 89 -34.80 6.86 19.69
N TYR A 90 -33.87 6.53 18.75
CA TYR A 90 -32.57 5.96 19.08
C TYR A 90 -31.39 6.95 18.97
N SER A 91 -31.63 8.25 18.97
CA SER A 91 -30.54 9.25 18.86
C SER A 91 -29.46 9.08 19.94
N ARG A 92 -29.84 8.69 21.16
CA ARG A 92 -28.87 8.42 22.25
C ARG A 92 -28.07 7.14 21.99
N VAL A 93 -28.72 6.06 21.60
CA VAL A 93 -28.06 4.78 21.33
C VAL A 93 -27.15 4.89 20.10
N GLN A 94 -27.60 5.55 19.05
CA GLN A 94 -26.78 5.82 17.87
C GLN A 94 -25.50 6.58 18.26
N TYR A 95 -25.60 7.60 19.08
CA TYR A 95 -24.45 8.36 19.57
C TYR A 95 -23.46 7.48 20.34
N GLU A 96 -23.94 6.56 21.22
CA GLU A 96 -23.05 5.64 21.95
C GLU A 96 -22.40 4.60 21.00
N ILE A 97 -23.09 4.15 19.96
CA ILE A 97 -22.54 3.28 18.93
C ILE A 97 -21.44 4.01 18.12
N GLU A 98 -21.69 5.26 17.73
CA GLU A 98 -20.68 6.09 17.05
C GLU A 98 -19.44 6.33 17.93
N ARG A 99 -19.64 6.59 19.23
CA ARG A 99 -18.53 6.72 20.19
C ARG A 99 -17.74 5.42 20.31
N THR A 100 -18.42 4.28 20.36
CA THR A 100 -17.79 2.95 20.38
C THR A 100 -16.92 2.75 19.14
N TRP A 101 -17.45 3.10 17.96
CA TRP A 101 -16.67 3.06 16.72
C TRP A 101 -15.41 3.92 16.79
N ARG A 102 -15.52 5.16 17.27
CA ARG A 102 -14.36 6.08 17.39
C ARG A 102 -13.29 5.55 18.33
N VAL A 103 -13.67 4.89 19.42
CA VAL A 103 -12.69 4.27 20.33
C VAL A 103 -12.00 3.09 19.68
N LEU A 104 -12.73 2.19 19.02
CA LEU A 104 -12.15 1.07 18.27
C LEU A 104 -11.24 1.57 17.13
N ASP A 105 -11.63 2.65 16.47
CA ASP A 105 -10.81 3.30 15.45
C ASP A 105 -9.49 3.81 16.02
N ARG A 106 -9.49 4.49 17.18
CA ARG A 106 -8.26 4.90 17.86
C ARG A 106 -7.36 3.71 18.22
N ILE A 107 -7.95 2.61 18.71
CA ILE A 107 -7.19 1.38 19.03
C ILE A 107 -6.55 0.82 17.76
N SER A 108 -7.31 0.70 16.67
CA SER A 108 -6.79 0.19 15.39
C SER A 108 -5.71 1.07 14.77
N LYS A 109 -5.61 2.34 15.18
CA LYS A 109 -4.62 3.32 14.73
C LYS A 109 -3.45 3.52 15.71
N GLY A 110 -3.42 2.79 16.85
CA GLY A 110 -2.39 2.95 17.88
C GLY A 110 -2.44 4.30 18.61
N LYS A 111 -3.58 4.99 18.57
CA LYS A 111 -3.81 6.32 19.21
C LYS A 111 -4.59 6.21 20.53
N ALA A 112 -4.84 4.99 20.99
CA ALA A 112 -5.58 4.70 22.21
C ALA A 112 -4.64 4.47 23.40
N ASN A 113 -5.22 4.50 24.61
CA ASN A 113 -4.58 4.12 25.85
C ASN A 113 -5.46 3.14 26.64
N MET A 114 -4.94 2.54 27.71
CA MET A 114 -5.66 1.51 28.47
C MET A 114 -7.00 2.00 29.07
N ARG A 115 -7.19 3.32 29.28
CA ARG A 115 -8.48 3.88 29.70
C ARG A 115 -9.56 3.75 28.65
N ASP A 116 -9.19 3.64 27.36
CA ASP A 116 -10.14 3.45 26.28
C ASP A 116 -10.85 2.09 26.36
N ILE A 117 -10.23 1.07 26.95
CA ILE A 117 -10.89 -0.23 27.22
C ILE A 117 -12.03 -0.05 28.26
N PHE A 118 -11.79 0.72 29.32
CA PHE A 118 -12.85 1.02 30.29
C PHE A 118 -14.00 1.80 29.64
N LEU A 119 -13.68 2.77 28.80
CA LEU A 119 -14.68 3.53 28.06
C LEU A 119 -15.50 2.62 27.14
N LEU A 120 -14.84 1.70 26.40
CA LEU A 120 -15.54 0.71 25.58
C LEU A 120 -16.50 -0.14 26.38
N ARG A 121 -16.07 -0.64 27.55
CA ARG A 121 -16.93 -1.44 28.43
C ARG A 121 -18.17 -0.65 28.86
N GLN A 122 -18.04 0.61 29.26
CA GLN A 122 -19.16 1.46 29.65
C GLN A 122 -20.12 1.70 28.48
N LEU A 123 -19.60 2.10 27.32
CA LEU A 123 -20.40 2.36 26.13
C LEU A 123 -21.18 1.11 25.69
N CYS A 124 -20.51 -0.03 25.62
CA CYS A 124 -21.12 -1.27 25.19
C CYS A 124 -22.13 -1.83 26.21
N SER A 125 -21.92 -1.64 27.54
CA SER A 125 -22.92 -1.95 28.56
C SER A 125 -24.17 -1.10 28.38
N THR A 126 -24.02 0.21 28.18
CA THR A 126 -25.15 1.12 27.93
C THR A 126 -25.92 0.70 26.67
N ILE A 127 -25.23 0.36 25.58
CA ILE A 127 -25.86 -0.11 24.35
C ILE A 127 -26.61 -1.42 24.59
N LYS A 128 -25.98 -2.38 25.29
CA LYS A 128 -26.57 -3.69 25.62
C LYS A 128 -27.84 -3.54 26.41
N ASP A 129 -27.82 -2.71 27.47
CA ASP A 129 -28.95 -2.51 28.36
C ASP A 129 -30.11 -1.78 27.66
N THR A 130 -29.79 -0.73 26.87
CA THR A 130 -30.80 0.06 26.15
C THR A 130 -31.47 -0.75 25.03
N LEU A 131 -30.74 -1.61 24.36
CA LEU A 131 -31.26 -2.46 23.28
C LEU A 131 -31.76 -3.83 23.79
N HIS A 132 -31.77 -4.05 25.11
CA HIS A 132 -32.17 -5.32 25.75
C HIS A 132 -31.50 -6.55 25.12
N GLN A 133 -30.19 -6.43 24.85
CA GLN A 133 -29.39 -7.48 24.19
C GLN A 133 -28.96 -8.55 25.20
N THR A 134 -29.04 -9.82 24.81
CA THR A 134 -28.45 -10.93 25.57
C THR A 134 -26.93 -10.90 25.48
N HIS A 135 -26.42 -10.61 24.27
CA HIS A 135 -25.01 -10.57 23.95
C HIS A 135 -24.63 -9.21 23.40
N ASN A 136 -23.43 -8.74 23.69
CA ASN A 136 -22.81 -7.60 23.01
C ASN A 136 -21.42 -8.04 22.53
N LEU A 137 -21.26 -8.06 21.23
CA LEU A 137 -20.07 -8.62 20.56
C LEU A 137 -18.78 -7.92 20.99
N VAL A 138 -18.80 -6.58 21.16
CA VAL A 138 -17.60 -5.83 21.56
C VAL A 138 -17.21 -6.12 23.01
N LEU A 139 -18.18 -6.25 23.93
CA LEU A 139 -17.88 -6.68 25.30
C LEU A 139 -17.25 -8.07 25.33
N GLU A 140 -17.85 -9.03 24.61
CA GLU A 140 -17.30 -10.38 24.51
C GLU A 140 -15.93 -10.40 23.82
N SER A 141 -15.70 -9.52 22.84
CA SER A 141 -14.37 -9.34 22.24
C SER A 141 -13.33 -8.96 23.28
N ILE A 142 -13.66 -7.96 24.13
CA ILE A 142 -12.77 -7.52 25.20
C ILE A 142 -12.53 -8.64 26.21
N ASP A 143 -13.56 -9.41 26.58
CA ASP A 143 -13.42 -10.45 27.61
C ASP A 143 -12.65 -11.67 27.12
N LYS A 144 -12.88 -12.09 25.88
CA LYS A 144 -12.29 -13.32 25.33
C LYS A 144 -10.92 -13.09 24.65
N PHE A 145 -10.65 -11.87 24.19
CA PHE A 145 -9.46 -11.53 23.41
C PHE A 145 -8.73 -10.30 23.97
N TYR A 146 -8.74 -10.12 25.29
CA TYR A 146 -8.17 -8.96 25.98
C TYR A 146 -6.72 -8.68 25.58
N HIS A 147 -5.92 -9.73 25.42
CA HIS A 147 -4.52 -9.66 25.00
C HIS A 147 -4.33 -8.96 23.64
N GLU A 148 -5.29 -9.12 22.69
CA GLU A 148 -5.20 -8.40 21.41
C GLU A 148 -5.43 -6.90 21.57
N PHE A 149 -6.28 -6.49 22.51
CA PHE A 149 -6.47 -5.08 22.86
C PHE A 149 -5.20 -4.50 23.50
N GLU A 150 -4.58 -5.24 24.43
CA GLU A 150 -3.30 -4.83 25.05
C GLU A 150 -2.20 -4.67 24.01
N GLU A 151 -1.99 -5.65 23.12
CA GLU A 151 -0.99 -5.58 22.06
C GLU A 151 -1.20 -4.37 21.15
N HIS A 152 -2.45 -4.06 20.78
CA HIS A 152 -2.74 -2.88 19.96
C HIS A 152 -2.41 -1.57 20.68
N ILE A 153 -2.70 -1.49 21.98
CA ILE A 153 -2.59 -0.25 22.78
C ILE A 153 -1.17 -0.06 23.32
N GLU A 154 -0.61 -1.08 23.98
CA GLU A 154 0.67 -0.94 24.67
C GLU A 154 1.87 -1.20 23.75
N GLU A 155 1.77 -2.20 22.88
CA GLU A 155 2.86 -2.55 21.97
C GLU A 155 2.76 -1.85 20.61
N GLY A 156 1.64 -1.20 20.32
CA GLY A 156 1.37 -0.62 19.00
C GLY A 156 1.51 -1.69 17.91
N ASN A 157 0.91 -2.86 18.13
CA ASN A 157 1.05 -4.02 17.28
C ASN A 157 -0.29 -4.70 17.04
N CYS A 158 -0.63 -4.95 15.78
CA CYS A 158 -1.77 -5.78 15.42
C CYS A 158 -1.31 -7.23 15.23
N PRO A 159 -1.72 -8.21 16.08
CA PRO A 159 -1.31 -9.60 15.93
C PRO A 159 -1.66 -10.19 14.56
N ALA A 160 -2.80 -9.84 14.01
CA ALA A 160 -3.28 -10.28 12.71
C ALA A 160 -2.74 -9.44 11.53
N GLY A 161 -2.06 -8.30 11.80
CA GLY A 161 -1.50 -7.43 10.77
C GLY A 161 -2.52 -6.77 9.84
N GLN A 162 -3.77 -6.63 10.29
CA GLN A 162 -4.84 -6.01 9.51
C GLN A 162 -4.99 -4.49 9.77
N CYS A 163 -4.45 -4.00 10.90
CA CYS A 163 -4.49 -2.59 11.24
C CYS A 163 -3.33 -1.86 10.57
N ILE A 164 -3.63 -1.08 9.54
CA ILE A 164 -2.64 -0.48 8.61
C ILE A 164 -1.59 0.35 9.35
N GLN A 165 -2.01 1.15 10.34
CA GLN A 165 -1.12 2.03 11.10
C GLN A 165 -0.24 1.27 12.12
N LEU A 166 -0.56 0.00 12.39
CA LEU A 166 0.17 -0.87 13.32
C LEU A 166 0.94 -1.97 12.60
N LEU A 167 1.26 -1.75 11.33
CA LEU A 167 1.96 -2.74 10.52
C LEU A 167 3.39 -2.96 11.02
N LYS A 168 3.65 -4.17 11.51
CA LYS A 168 4.98 -4.64 11.89
C LYS A 168 5.28 -5.98 11.24
N PHE A 169 6.50 -6.14 10.72
CA PHE A 169 6.93 -7.43 10.20
C PHE A 169 7.26 -8.38 11.34
N LYS A 170 6.77 -9.62 11.24
CA LYS A 170 7.00 -10.67 12.23
C LYS A 170 7.53 -11.94 11.58
N ILE A 171 8.38 -12.66 12.31
CA ILE A 171 8.80 -14.01 11.93
C ILE A 171 7.98 -15.01 12.75
N THR A 172 7.18 -15.81 12.05
CA THR A 172 6.31 -16.82 12.67
C THR A 172 7.06 -18.09 13.06
N ASP A 173 6.40 -19.01 13.76
CA ASP A 173 6.98 -20.30 14.17
C ASP A 173 7.25 -21.25 13.00
N LYS A 174 6.81 -20.91 11.79
CA LYS A 174 7.23 -21.60 10.55
C LYS A 174 8.73 -21.41 10.24
N CYS A 175 9.44 -20.54 10.98
CA CYS A 175 10.84 -20.25 10.74
C CYS A 175 11.73 -21.46 11.03
N ILE A 176 12.52 -21.87 10.03
CA ILE A 176 13.49 -22.98 10.14
C ILE A 176 14.92 -22.55 10.48
N GLY A 177 15.14 -21.26 10.73
CA GLY A 177 16.46 -20.72 11.07
C GLY A 177 17.49 -20.81 9.94
N CYS A 178 17.09 -20.69 8.66
CA CYS A 178 17.99 -20.84 7.50
C CYS A 178 18.86 -19.61 7.20
N THR A 179 18.69 -18.51 7.93
CA THR A 179 19.41 -17.22 7.77
C THR A 179 19.21 -16.48 6.43
N ALA A 180 18.37 -16.97 5.53
CA ALA A 180 18.16 -16.34 4.22
C ALA A 180 17.68 -14.88 4.36
N CYS A 181 16.78 -14.60 5.30
CA CYS A 181 16.23 -13.27 5.56
C CYS A 181 17.28 -12.27 6.09
N SER A 182 18.16 -12.70 6.99
CA SER A 182 19.21 -11.82 7.54
C SER A 182 20.28 -11.48 6.50
N ARG A 183 20.61 -12.43 5.61
CA ARG A 183 21.59 -12.20 4.52
C ARG A 183 21.12 -11.22 3.46
N VAL A 184 19.81 -11.11 3.21
CA VAL A 184 19.26 -10.20 2.20
C VAL A 184 18.78 -8.88 2.80
N CYS A 185 18.84 -8.71 4.11
CA CYS A 185 18.43 -7.48 4.76
C CYS A 185 19.48 -6.38 4.55
N PRO A 186 19.19 -5.33 3.75
CA PRO A 186 20.19 -4.32 3.38
C PRO A 186 20.59 -3.39 4.53
N ILE A 187 19.85 -3.44 5.64
CA ILE A 187 20.07 -2.60 6.84
C ILE A 187 20.34 -3.45 8.08
N HIS A 188 20.56 -4.75 7.92
CA HIS A 188 20.93 -5.70 8.98
C HIS A 188 20.04 -5.67 10.23
N CYS A 189 18.72 -5.42 10.05
CA CYS A 189 17.76 -5.37 11.16
C CYS A 189 17.18 -6.75 11.55
N ILE A 190 17.71 -7.85 10.99
CA ILE A 190 17.24 -9.21 11.28
C ILE A 190 18.37 -9.99 11.96
N SER A 191 18.11 -10.46 13.17
CA SER A 191 19.01 -11.24 13.98
C SER A 191 18.49 -12.64 14.27
N GLY A 192 19.38 -13.59 14.53
CA GLY A 192 19.05 -14.98 14.86
C GLY A 192 20.20 -15.92 14.56
N GLU A 193 20.18 -17.08 15.21
CA GLU A 193 21.17 -18.12 15.01
C GLU A 193 20.67 -19.18 14.02
N LEU A 194 21.61 -19.89 13.39
CA LEU A 194 21.29 -21.01 12.52
C LEU A 194 20.42 -22.05 13.26
N LYS A 195 19.37 -22.55 12.61
CA LYS A 195 18.36 -23.46 13.14
C LYS A 195 17.53 -22.92 14.31
N LYS A 196 17.60 -21.62 14.61
CA LYS A 196 16.72 -20.96 15.58
C LYS A 196 15.84 -19.92 14.89
N LYS A 197 14.68 -19.64 15.48
CA LYS A 197 13.78 -18.59 15.00
C LYS A 197 14.51 -17.24 15.02
N HIS A 198 14.41 -16.50 13.91
CA HIS A 198 14.96 -15.13 13.78
C HIS A 198 13.98 -14.08 14.30
N THR A 199 14.47 -12.89 14.56
CA THR A 199 13.69 -11.72 14.97
C THR A 199 13.98 -10.52 14.08
N ILE A 200 13.00 -9.62 13.92
CA ILE A 200 13.13 -8.37 13.16
C ILE A 200 13.07 -7.20 14.13
N ASP A 201 14.07 -6.35 14.10
CA ASP A 201 14.04 -5.04 14.77
C ASP A 201 13.20 -4.07 13.92
N ASN A 202 11.93 -3.91 14.30
CA ASN A 202 10.99 -3.06 13.56
C ASN A 202 11.30 -1.55 13.70
N THR A 203 12.11 -1.14 14.67
CA THR A 203 12.53 0.26 14.80
C THR A 203 13.45 0.66 13.66
N LYS A 204 14.31 -0.26 13.22
CA LYS A 204 15.24 -0.06 12.09
C LYS A 204 14.64 -0.48 10.74
N CYS A 205 13.66 -1.39 10.73
CA CYS A 205 13.11 -1.98 9.51
C CYS A 205 12.51 -0.93 8.58
N THR A 206 12.96 -0.90 7.31
CA THR A 206 12.45 -0.01 6.27
C THR A 206 11.23 -0.55 5.53
N HIS A 207 10.73 -1.70 5.91
CA HIS A 207 9.59 -2.40 5.29
C HIS A 207 9.80 -2.77 3.80
N CYS A 208 11.03 -2.86 3.31
CA CYS A 208 11.31 -3.15 1.90
C CYS A 208 10.83 -4.53 1.41
N GLY A 209 10.60 -5.48 2.32
CA GLY A 209 10.04 -6.80 2.02
C GLY A 209 10.99 -7.79 1.33
N GLN A 210 12.28 -7.49 1.16
CA GLN A 210 13.22 -8.42 0.52
C GLN A 210 13.39 -9.73 1.31
N CYS A 211 13.28 -9.67 2.62
CA CYS A 211 13.28 -10.84 3.51
C CYS A 211 12.08 -11.76 3.26
N VAL A 212 10.91 -11.21 2.93
CA VAL A 212 9.69 -11.98 2.62
C VAL A 212 9.89 -12.82 1.35
N ILE A 213 10.43 -12.20 0.29
CA ILE A 213 10.72 -12.90 -0.97
C ILE A 213 11.76 -13.98 -0.74
N ALA A 214 12.81 -13.71 0.06
CA ALA A 214 13.90 -14.62 0.31
C ALA A 214 13.52 -15.80 1.24
N CYS A 215 12.43 -15.71 2.01
CA CYS A 215 12.04 -16.75 2.94
C CYS A 215 11.49 -17.99 2.20
N PRO A 216 12.16 -19.16 2.26
CA PRO A 216 11.74 -20.34 1.50
C PRO A 216 10.44 -20.96 2.04
N VAL A 217 10.15 -20.78 3.32
CA VAL A 217 9.00 -21.40 4.01
C VAL A 217 7.86 -20.41 4.28
N GLY A 218 7.97 -19.16 3.82
CA GLY A 218 6.93 -18.14 4.04
C GLY A 218 6.71 -17.82 5.54
N ALA A 219 7.77 -17.84 6.33
CA ALA A 219 7.69 -17.60 7.78
C ALA A 219 7.59 -16.12 8.17
N ILE A 220 7.71 -15.19 7.21
CA ILE A 220 7.68 -13.75 7.50
C ILE A 220 6.29 -13.22 7.14
N PHE A 221 5.62 -12.72 8.16
CA PHE A 221 4.30 -12.11 8.06
C PHE A 221 4.45 -10.61 7.79
N GLU A 222 3.68 -10.10 6.82
CA GLU A 222 3.80 -8.74 6.28
C GLU A 222 2.51 -7.91 6.37
N GLY A 223 1.48 -8.46 7.03
CA GLY A 223 0.13 -7.93 7.00
C GLY A 223 -0.63 -8.36 5.73
N ASP A 224 -1.93 -8.58 5.85
CA ASP A 224 -2.82 -8.97 4.76
C ASP A 224 -3.97 -7.97 4.65
N HIS A 225 -4.07 -7.26 3.53
CA HIS A 225 -5.11 -6.26 3.29
C HIS A 225 -6.22 -6.76 2.33
N THR A 226 -6.25 -8.05 2.02
CA THR A 226 -7.26 -8.62 1.08
C THR A 226 -8.69 -8.40 1.58
N LEU A 227 -8.92 -8.56 2.88
CA LEU A 227 -10.24 -8.33 3.48
C LEU A 227 -10.67 -6.86 3.43
N GLN A 228 -9.74 -5.90 3.46
CA GLN A 228 -10.08 -4.49 3.33
C GLN A 228 -10.72 -4.20 1.98
N LEU A 229 -10.18 -4.75 0.89
CA LEU A 229 -10.78 -4.60 -0.44
C LEU A 229 -12.22 -5.14 -0.45
N LEU A 230 -12.41 -6.39 -0.05
CA LEU A 230 -13.72 -7.05 -0.07
C LEU A 230 -14.75 -6.32 0.80
N ARG A 231 -14.33 -5.83 1.97
CA ARG A 231 -15.18 -5.01 2.85
C ARG A 231 -15.58 -3.69 2.20
N ASN A 232 -14.65 -2.99 1.57
CA ASN A 232 -14.96 -1.70 0.92
C ASN A 232 -15.89 -1.90 -0.27
N ILE A 233 -15.71 -2.94 -1.09
CA ILE A 233 -16.63 -3.31 -2.17
C ILE A 233 -18.05 -3.60 -1.62
N ALA A 234 -18.13 -4.29 -0.48
CA ALA A 234 -19.41 -4.62 0.15
C ALA A 234 -20.06 -3.47 0.94
N THR A 235 -19.35 -2.34 1.13
CA THR A 235 -19.86 -1.21 1.92
C THR A 235 -20.78 -0.33 1.07
N PRO A 236 -22.05 -0.15 1.45
CA PRO A 236 -22.98 0.71 0.72
C PRO A 236 -22.47 2.16 0.63
N ASN A 237 -22.73 2.81 -0.49
CA ASN A 237 -22.34 4.22 -0.77
C ASN A 237 -20.82 4.49 -0.70
N LYS A 238 -20.01 3.45 -0.84
CA LYS A 238 -18.56 3.54 -0.98
C LYS A 238 -18.20 3.33 -2.45
N THR A 239 -17.45 4.23 -3.03
CA THR A 239 -16.89 4.10 -4.37
C THR A 239 -15.46 3.59 -4.25
N VAL A 240 -15.19 2.40 -4.74
CA VAL A 240 -13.87 1.76 -4.68
C VAL A 240 -13.08 2.07 -5.95
N VAL A 241 -11.98 2.76 -5.79
CA VAL A 241 -11.10 3.20 -6.87
C VAL A 241 -9.76 2.48 -6.75
N ALA A 242 -9.39 1.71 -7.75
CA ALA A 242 -8.08 1.05 -7.81
C ALA A 242 -7.10 1.83 -8.68
N GLN A 243 -5.83 1.90 -8.25
CA GLN A 243 -4.70 2.31 -9.07
C GLN A 243 -3.68 1.18 -9.18
N ILE A 244 -3.14 0.95 -10.38
CA ILE A 244 -2.21 -0.15 -10.66
C ILE A 244 -0.82 0.39 -10.98
N ALA A 245 0.20 -0.03 -10.22
CA ALA A 245 1.58 0.35 -10.50
C ALA A 245 2.14 -0.35 -11.75
N PRO A 246 3.03 0.31 -12.53
CA PRO A 246 3.58 -0.21 -13.78
C PRO A 246 4.15 -1.63 -13.67
N ALA A 247 4.91 -1.91 -12.61
CA ALA A 247 5.59 -3.19 -12.43
C ALA A 247 4.65 -4.36 -12.09
N VAL A 248 3.37 -4.12 -11.77
CA VAL A 248 2.40 -5.18 -11.47
C VAL A 248 2.00 -5.93 -12.73
N ARG A 249 1.71 -5.20 -13.83
CA ARG A 249 1.21 -5.77 -15.09
C ARG A 249 2.16 -6.74 -15.77
N VAL A 250 3.47 -6.58 -15.55
CA VAL A 250 4.51 -7.44 -16.13
C VAL A 250 4.97 -8.57 -15.20
N ALA A 251 4.31 -8.74 -14.06
CA ALA A 251 4.67 -9.75 -13.07
C ALA A 251 3.51 -10.64 -12.61
N ILE A 252 2.30 -10.11 -12.51
CA ILE A 252 1.15 -10.85 -11.97
C ILE A 252 0.76 -12.05 -12.85
N GLY A 253 0.94 -11.93 -14.17
CA GLY A 253 0.63 -12.97 -15.16
C GLY A 253 1.37 -14.28 -14.90
N GLU A 254 2.60 -14.23 -14.33
CA GLU A 254 3.39 -15.41 -14.00
C GLU A 254 2.64 -16.42 -13.10
N ALA A 255 1.78 -15.92 -12.21
CA ALA A 255 0.97 -16.77 -11.32
C ALA A 255 -0.21 -17.47 -12.02
N PHE A 256 -0.51 -17.08 -13.25
CA PHE A 256 -1.61 -17.56 -14.09
C PHE A 256 -1.12 -18.19 -15.40
N GLY A 257 0.20 -18.46 -15.50
CA GLY A 257 0.80 -19.18 -16.62
C GLY A 257 1.10 -18.33 -17.86
N PHE A 258 1.22 -17.00 -17.68
CA PHE A 258 1.81 -16.11 -18.68
C PHE A 258 3.34 -16.11 -18.55
N GLU A 259 4.03 -15.69 -19.59
CA GLU A 259 5.49 -15.54 -19.54
C GLU A 259 5.88 -14.35 -18.63
N ALA A 260 7.06 -14.45 -18.01
CA ALA A 260 7.59 -13.33 -17.24
C ALA A 260 7.82 -12.12 -18.16
N GLY A 261 7.35 -10.94 -17.75
CA GLY A 261 7.47 -9.72 -18.53
C GLY A 261 6.30 -9.47 -19.50
N GLU A 262 5.41 -10.43 -19.69
CA GLU A 262 4.24 -10.26 -20.53
C GLU A 262 3.27 -9.23 -19.93
N ASN A 263 2.78 -8.31 -20.76
CA ASN A 263 1.83 -7.28 -20.33
C ASN A 263 0.41 -7.86 -20.25
N VAL A 264 -0.15 -7.90 -19.04
CA VAL A 264 -1.51 -8.41 -18.80
C VAL A 264 -2.45 -7.32 -18.26
N GLU A 265 -2.15 -6.04 -18.53
CA GLU A 265 -2.88 -4.91 -17.92
C GLU A 265 -4.38 -4.95 -18.18
N LYS A 266 -4.82 -5.19 -19.42
CA LYS A 266 -6.25 -5.22 -19.78
C LYS A 266 -7.01 -6.35 -19.09
N LYS A 267 -6.36 -7.51 -18.96
CA LYS A 267 -6.89 -8.65 -18.18
C LYS A 267 -7.00 -8.32 -16.69
N LEU A 268 -6.03 -7.55 -16.19
CA LEU A 268 -6.00 -7.12 -14.80
C LEU A 268 -7.12 -6.11 -14.50
N VAL A 269 -7.39 -5.19 -15.41
CA VAL A 269 -8.53 -4.26 -15.32
C VAL A 269 -9.85 -5.03 -15.27
N ALA A 270 -10.06 -5.96 -16.23
CA ALA A 270 -11.25 -6.81 -16.28
C ALA A 270 -11.44 -7.61 -14.98
N ALA A 271 -10.36 -8.22 -14.46
CA ALA A 271 -10.43 -8.98 -13.22
C ALA A 271 -10.81 -8.13 -12.00
N LEU A 272 -10.32 -6.91 -11.91
CA LEU A 272 -10.65 -5.98 -10.82
C LEU A 272 -12.11 -5.51 -10.90
N LYS A 273 -12.61 -5.20 -12.10
CA LYS A 273 -14.01 -4.85 -12.30
C LYS A 273 -14.92 -6.04 -12.00
N MET A 274 -14.52 -7.26 -12.38
CA MET A 274 -15.25 -8.49 -12.08
C MET A 274 -15.45 -8.76 -10.59
N ILE A 275 -14.47 -8.40 -9.73
CA ILE A 275 -14.61 -8.53 -8.28
C ILE A 275 -15.37 -7.38 -7.61
N GLY A 276 -15.77 -6.35 -8.39
CA GLY A 276 -16.62 -5.26 -7.91
C GLY A 276 -15.89 -3.95 -7.61
N VAL A 277 -14.69 -3.73 -8.17
CA VAL A 277 -14.04 -2.42 -8.14
C VAL A 277 -14.77 -1.48 -9.10
N ASP A 278 -15.18 -0.30 -8.64
CA ASP A 278 -16.00 0.63 -9.44
C ASP A 278 -15.18 1.30 -10.55
N TYR A 279 -13.96 1.73 -10.23
CA TYR A 279 -13.07 2.39 -11.19
C TYR A 279 -11.64 1.84 -11.08
N VAL A 280 -11.03 1.60 -12.22
CA VAL A 280 -9.65 1.09 -12.31
C VAL A 280 -8.81 2.04 -13.16
N PHE A 281 -7.80 2.62 -12.56
CA PHE A 281 -6.90 3.59 -13.16
C PHE A 281 -5.43 3.13 -13.09
N ASP A 282 -4.56 3.91 -13.72
CA ASP A 282 -3.13 3.62 -13.79
C ASP A 282 -2.30 4.61 -12.96
N THR A 283 -1.46 4.08 -12.07
CA THR A 283 -0.49 4.90 -11.33
C THR A 283 0.52 5.59 -12.27
N SER A 284 0.71 5.07 -13.51
CA SER A 284 1.61 5.69 -14.50
C SER A 284 1.14 7.08 -14.93
N TRP A 285 -0.18 7.36 -14.90
CA TRP A 285 -0.70 8.70 -15.08
C TRP A 285 -0.16 9.68 -14.01
N ALA A 286 -0.18 9.27 -12.76
CA ALA A 286 0.37 10.09 -11.68
C ALA A 286 1.92 10.14 -11.71
N ALA A 287 2.57 9.13 -12.30
CA ALA A 287 4.01 9.19 -12.55
C ALA A 287 4.35 10.26 -13.59
N ASP A 288 3.52 10.47 -14.61
CA ASP A 288 3.69 11.60 -15.54
C ASP A 288 3.57 12.94 -14.80
N LEU A 289 2.62 13.06 -13.88
CA LEU A 289 2.45 14.26 -13.06
C LEU A 289 3.66 14.47 -12.12
N THR A 290 4.19 13.37 -11.54
CA THR A 290 5.43 13.38 -10.75
C THR A 290 6.61 13.90 -11.58
N VAL A 291 6.76 13.44 -12.82
CA VAL A 291 7.82 13.89 -13.72
C VAL A 291 7.73 15.39 -13.97
N MET A 292 6.54 15.93 -14.18
CA MET A 292 6.34 17.36 -14.41
C MET A 292 6.80 18.19 -13.20
N GLU A 293 6.42 17.79 -11.99
CA GLU A 293 6.81 18.47 -10.76
C GLU A 293 8.32 18.31 -10.49
N GLU A 294 8.87 17.08 -10.56
CA GLU A 294 10.30 16.83 -10.29
C GLU A 294 11.21 17.48 -11.33
N ALA A 295 10.85 17.48 -12.62
CA ALA A 295 11.63 18.12 -13.67
C ALA A 295 11.68 19.65 -13.46
N THR A 296 10.54 20.27 -13.09
CA THR A 296 10.46 21.72 -12.80
C THR A 296 11.22 22.06 -11.51
N GLU A 297 11.11 21.24 -10.46
CA GLU A 297 11.89 21.40 -9.23
C GLU A 297 13.38 21.31 -9.52
N PHE A 298 13.80 20.31 -10.31
CA PHE A 298 15.20 20.12 -10.67
C PHE A 298 15.75 21.30 -11.48
N GLN A 299 15.03 21.74 -12.50
CA GLN A 299 15.41 22.94 -13.27
C GLN A 299 15.59 24.15 -12.36
N SER A 300 14.63 24.42 -11.49
CA SER A 300 14.69 25.54 -10.54
C SER A 300 15.90 25.45 -9.60
N ARG A 301 16.19 24.24 -9.07
CA ARG A 301 17.36 24.02 -8.20
C ARG A 301 18.67 24.23 -8.97
N LEU A 302 18.79 23.74 -10.21
CA LEU A 302 19.96 23.94 -11.07
C LEU A 302 20.21 25.43 -11.34
N GLU A 303 19.18 26.17 -11.77
CA GLU A 303 19.31 27.60 -12.05
C GLU A 303 19.77 28.40 -10.83
N ARG A 304 19.21 28.13 -9.66
CA ARG A 304 19.57 28.79 -8.41
C ARG A 304 20.99 28.41 -7.98
N PHE A 305 21.36 27.14 -8.07
CA PHE A 305 22.70 26.67 -7.76
C PHE A 305 23.78 27.36 -8.60
N TYR A 306 23.58 27.43 -9.93
CA TYR A 306 24.53 28.10 -10.82
C TYR A 306 24.54 29.64 -10.68
N LYS A 307 23.48 30.22 -10.10
CA LYS A 307 23.44 31.65 -9.72
C LYS A 307 24.11 31.92 -8.37
N GLY A 308 24.64 30.89 -7.68
CA GLY A 308 25.34 31.00 -6.39
C GLY A 308 24.41 31.14 -5.19
N ASP A 309 23.20 30.56 -5.26
CA ASP A 309 22.28 30.52 -4.11
C ASP A 309 22.67 29.39 -3.15
N ASP A 310 23.33 29.75 -2.06
CA ASP A 310 23.82 28.81 -1.04
C ASP A 310 22.70 28.08 -0.27
N THR A 311 21.44 28.48 -0.45
CA THR A 311 20.29 27.81 0.20
C THR A 311 19.85 26.57 -0.56
N VAL A 312 20.32 26.41 -1.81
CA VAL A 312 19.99 25.23 -2.65
C VAL A 312 21.08 24.19 -2.54
N LYS A 313 20.67 22.97 -2.30
CA LYS A 313 21.57 21.80 -2.25
C LYS A 313 21.35 20.87 -3.43
N LEU A 314 22.45 20.41 -3.99
CA LEU A 314 22.50 19.29 -4.93
C LEU A 314 23.23 18.12 -4.26
N PRO A 315 22.98 16.88 -4.68
CA PRO A 315 22.05 16.47 -5.75
C PRO A 315 20.59 16.56 -5.33
N ILE A 316 19.66 16.66 -6.30
CA ILE A 316 18.28 16.27 -6.04
C ILE A 316 18.20 14.75 -6.01
N LEU A 317 17.51 14.19 -5.00
CA LEU A 317 17.29 12.74 -4.84
C LEU A 317 15.84 12.41 -5.16
N THR A 318 15.59 11.39 -6.00
CA THR A 318 14.20 10.97 -6.25
C THR A 318 13.54 10.46 -4.96
N SER A 319 12.25 10.71 -4.78
CA SER A 319 11.53 10.49 -3.52
C SER A 319 10.45 9.40 -3.58
N CYS A 320 10.17 8.82 -4.74
CA CYS A 320 9.03 7.92 -4.94
C CYS A 320 9.14 6.55 -4.23
N CYS A 321 10.32 6.16 -3.70
CA CYS A 321 10.54 4.89 -3.02
C CYS A 321 10.44 5.02 -1.48
N PRO A 322 9.37 4.57 -0.82
CA PRO A 322 9.17 4.80 0.62
C PRO A 322 10.14 4.03 1.53
N ALA A 323 10.65 2.88 1.10
CA ALA A 323 11.67 2.16 1.88
C ALA A 323 13.01 2.91 1.89
N TRP A 324 13.34 3.58 0.79
CA TRP A 324 14.47 4.47 0.69
C TRP A 324 14.26 5.72 1.55
N ILE A 325 13.12 6.38 1.45
CA ILE A 325 12.81 7.57 2.26
C ILE A 325 12.86 7.26 3.75
N LYS A 326 12.28 6.12 4.21
CA LYS A 326 12.38 5.72 5.61
C LYS A 326 13.82 5.49 6.06
N PHE A 327 14.64 4.84 5.23
CA PHE A 327 16.07 4.67 5.49
C PHE A 327 16.78 6.02 5.60
N PHE A 328 16.46 6.96 4.73
CA PHE A 328 17.04 8.29 4.72
C PHE A 328 16.67 9.11 5.96
N GLU A 329 15.39 9.16 6.31
CA GLU A 329 14.91 9.83 7.53
C GLU A 329 15.55 9.29 8.81
N GLN A 330 15.94 7.99 8.82
CA GLN A 330 16.61 7.35 9.97
C GLN A 330 18.12 7.60 10.04
N ASN A 331 18.80 7.78 8.90
CA ASN A 331 20.26 7.77 8.83
C ASN A 331 20.87 9.13 8.44
N TYR A 332 20.09 9.99 7.77
CA TYR A 332 20.53 11.28 7.22
C TYR A 332 19.62 12.44 7.64
N PRO A 333 19.37 12.64 8.96
CA PRO A 333 18.47 13.70 9.45
C PRO A 333 18.97 15.11 9.19
N ASP A 334 20.25 15.27 8.85
CA ASP A 334 20.92 16.51 8.48
C ASP A 334 20.79 16.88 7.00
N MET A 335 20.17 16.01 6.18
CA MET A 335 20.04 16.17 4.73
C MET A 335 18.58 16.13 4.25
N LEU A 336 17.58 16.32 5.11
CA LEU A 336 16.17 16.12 4.80
C LEU A 336 15.58 17.09 3.75
N ASP A 337 16.32 18.14 3.42
CA ASP A 337 16.02 19.11 2.37
C ASP A 337 16.57 18.73 0.97
N VAL A 338 17.33 17.63 0.89
CA VAL A 338 17.98 17.19 -0.34
C VAL A 338 17.04 16.39 -1.27
N PRO A 339 16.21 15.45 -0.80
CA PRO A 339 15.25 14.75 -1.65
C PRO A 339 14.26 15.70 -2.32
N SER A 340 13.71 15.28 -3.47
CA SER A 340 12.57 15.96 -4.09
C SER A 340 11.42 16.06 -3.10
N SER A 341 10.76 17.20 -3.06
CA SER A 341 9.58 17.42 -2.22
C SER A 341 8.30 16.80 -2.81
N VAL A 342 8.35 16.29 -4.03
CA VAL A 342 7.21 15.70 -4.73
C VAL A 342 6.78 14.39 -4.08
N LYS A 343 5.48 14.24 -3.85
CA LYS A 343 4.89 12.97 -3.40
C LYS A 343 5.17 11.85 -4.41
N SER A 344 5.15 10.60 -3.95
CA SER A 344 5.21 9.49 -4.89
C SER A 344 4.00 9.43 -5.81
N PRO A 345 4.11 8.80 -7.01
CA PRO A 345 2.96 8.63 -7.91
C PRO A 345 1.72 8.02 -7.23
N MET A 346 1.92 7.09 -6.27
CA MET A 346 0.81 6.49 -5.52
C MET A 346 0.03 7.55 -4.72
N GLU A 347 0.72 8.42 -3.99
CA GLU A 347 0.08 9.42 -3.15
C GLU A 347 -0.45 10.60 -3.99
N ILE A 348 0.23 10.96 -5.09
CA ILE A 348 -0.28 11.93 -6.06
C ILE A 348 -1.61 11.45 -6.64
N PHE A 349 -1.66 10.21 -7.15
CA PHE A 349 -2.88 9.62 -7.67
C PHE A 349 -4.01 9.70 -6.64
N SER A 350 -3.74 9.23 -5.43
CA SER A 350 -4.76 9.14 -4.37
C SER A 350 -5.29 10.52 -3.94
N THR A 351 -4.39 11.51 -3.86
CA THR A 351 -4.77 12.89 -3.57
C THR A 351 -5.68 13.44 -4.67
N VAL A 352 -5.29 13.29 -5.94
CA VAL A 352 -6.07 13.78 -7.09
C VAL A 352 -7.41 13.04 -7.21
N ALA A 353 -7.41 11.73 -7.02
CA ALA A 353 -8.63 10.93 -7.06
C ALA A 353 -9.67 11.39 -6.02
N LYS A 354 -9.24 11.73 -4.80
CA LYS A 354 -10.16 12.19 -3.75
C LYS A 354 -10.50 13.68 -3.82
N ASP A 355 -9.52 14.54 -4.09
CA ASP A 355 -9.67 15.99 -3.95
C ASP A 355 -10.08 16.70 -5.25
N ILE A 356 -9.86 16.08 -6.39
CA ILE A 356 -10.20 16.65 -7.71
C ILE A 356 -11.24 15.78 -8.41
N TRP A 357 -10.86 14.56 -8.81
CA TRP A 357 -11.72 13.68 -9.61
C TRP A 357 -13.04 13.33 -8.91
N GLY A 358 -12.98 12.84 -7.67
CA GLY A 358 -14.17 12.46 -6.92
C GLY A 358 -15.07 13.66 -6.60
N LYS A 359 -14.45 14.82 -6.31
CA LYS A 359 -15.17 16.07 -6.09
C LYS A 359 -15.95 16.53 -7.33
N ASN A 360 -15.38 16.32 -8.52
CA ASN A 360 -16.09 16.60 -9.78
C ASN A 360 -17.28 15.68 -10.00
N LEU A 361 -17.27 14.47 -9.43
CA LEU A 361 -18.41 13.55 -9.42
C LEU A 361 -19.40 13.82 -8.28
N GLY A 362 -19.17 14.84 -7.45
CA GLY A 362 -20.00 15.15 -6.29
C GLY A 362 -19.81 14.20 -5.10
N LEU A 363 -18.70 13.44 -5.07
CA LEU A 363 -18.36 12.54 -3.98
C LEU A 363 -17.51 13.24 -2.93
N THR A 364 -17.74 12.91 -1.65
CA THR A 364 -16.84 13.32 -0.57
C THR A 364 -15.65 12.38 -0.46
N ARG A 365 -14.56 12.81 0.20
CA ARG A 365 -13.39 11.94 0.44
C ARG A 365 -13.75 10.66 1.19
N GLU A 366 -14.71 10.72 2.12
CA GLU A 366 -15.18 9.58 2.91
C GLU A 366 -15.92 8.54 2.06
N GLN A 367 -16.57 8.98 0.99
CA GLN A 367 -17.27 8.09 0.06
C GLN A 367 -16.33 7.36 -0.89
N ILE A 368 -15.11 7.84 -1.06
CA ILE A 368 -14.11 7.23 -1.93
C ILE A 368 -13.18 6.34 -1.10
N SER A 369 -12.92 5.13 -1.59
CA SER A 369 -11.89 4.24 -1.07
C SER A 369 -10.86 3.99 -2.15
N VAL A 370 -9.66 4.56 -1.99
CA VAL A 370 -8.56 4.34 -2.92
C VAL A 370 -7.73 3.15 -2.48
N VAL A 371 -7.70 2.12 -3.32
CA VAL A 371 -6.80 0.96 -3.16
C VAL A 371 -5.63 1.08 -4.15
N ALA A 372 -4.42 1.01 -3.64
CA ALA A 372 -3.22 1.01 -4.46
C ALA A 372 -2.69 -0.42 -4.64
N ILE A 373 -2.60 -0.90 -5.88
CA ILE A 373 -2.08 -2.21 -6.23
C ILE A 373 -0.60 -2.07 -6.59
N MET A 374 0.27 -2.55 -5.70
CA MET A 374 1.69 -2.18 -5.69
C MET A 374 2.62 -3.40 -5.67
N PRO A 375 3.80 -3.32 -6.32
CA PRO A 375 4.83 -4.35 -6.24
C PRO A 375 5.59 -4.33 -4.90
N CYS A 376 5.20 -3.49 -3.95
CA CYS A 376 6.02 -3.02 -2.84
C CYS A 376 5.28 -3.12 -1.50
N LEU A 377 5.96 -3.63 -0.47
CA LEU A 377 5.42 -3.67 0.90
C LEU A 377 5.59 -2.34 1.64
N ALA A 378 6.65 -1.59 1.33
CA ALA A 378 6.87 -0.28 1.96
C ALA A 378 5.79 0.75 1.57
N LYS A 379 5.05 0.53 0.49
CA LYS A 379 3.89 1.35 0.12
C LYS A 379 2.75 1.25 1.16
N LYS A 380 2.62 0.12 1.87
CA LYS A 380 1.71 0.01 3.03
C LYS A 380 2.11 0.98 4.15
N TYR A 381 3.41 1.10 4.42
CA TYR A 381 3.92 2.07 5.38
C TYR A 381 3.71 3.51 4.88
N GLU A 382 3.97 3.80 3.61
CA GLU A 382 3.76 5.13 3.03
C GLU A 382 2.30 5.58 3.18
N ALA A 383 1.35 4.74 2.81
CA ALA A 383 -0.08 5.01 2.96
C ALA A 383 -0.53 5.25 4.41
N SER A 384 0.26 4.86 5.40
CA SER A 384 -0.03 5.07 6.82
C SER A 384 0.57 6.35 7.41
N ARG A 385 1.35 7.11 6.62
CA ARG A 385 2.03 8.33 7.09
C ARG A 385 1.02 9.48 7.25
N GLN A 386 1.12 10.21 8.36
CA GLN A 386 0.18 11.29 8.70
C GLN A 386 0.21 12.45 7.69
N GLU A 387 1.35 12.72 7.07
CA GLU A 387 1.52 13.75 6.05
C GLU A 387 0.70 13.49 4.77
N PHE A 388 0.23 12.24 4.58
CA PHE A 388 -0.65 11.84 3.47
C PHE A 388 -2.09 11.66 3.95
N SER A 389 -2.54 12.52 4.85
CA SER A 389 -3.91 12.51 5.35
C SER A 389 -4.48 13.91 5.56
N ARG A 390 -5.78 14.01 5.52
CA ARG A 390 -6.54 15.18 5.97
C ARG A 390 -7.34 14.80 7.20
N GLY A 391 -6.79 15.10 8.37
CA GLY A 391 -7.30 14.58 9.63
C GLY A 391 -7.14 13.06 9.69
N ASP A 392 -8.24 12.33 9.85
CA ASP A 392 -8.24 10.87 9.87
C ASP A 392 -8.54 10.22 8.50
N ASN A 393 -8.70 11.02 7.44
CA ASN A 393 -8.93 10.54 6.07
C ASN A 393 -7.61 10.53 5.30
N TYR A 394 -7.03 9.35 5.12
CA TYR A 394 -5.79 9.14 4.37
C TYR A 394 -6.02 9.30 2.86
N ASP A 395 -5.00 9.74 2.12
CA ASP A 395 -5.07 9.87 0.67
C ASP A 395 -5.23 8.46 0.05
N THR A 396 -4.33 7.52 0.36
CA THR A 396 -4.46 6.10 0.03
C THR A 396 -5.08 5.36 1.22
N ASP A 397 -6.23 4.70 1.04
CA ASP A 397 -6.91 4.01 2.14
C ASP A 397 -6.19 2.71 2.52
N PHE A 398 -5.74 1.93 1.54
CA PHE A 398 -4.93 0.73 1.76
C PHE A 398 -4.19 0.29 0.51
N VAL A 399 -3.19 -0.58 0.71
CA VAL A 399 -2.32 -1.07 -0.36
C VAL A 399 -2.42 -2.59 -0.45
N LEU A 400 -2.69 -3.11 -1.65
CA LEU A 400 -2.55 -4.52 -1.97
C LEU A 400 -1.24 -4.76 -2.71
N THR A 401 -0.51 -5.77 -2.29
CA THR A 401 0.65 -6.25 -3.05
C THR A 401 0.20 -7.10 -4.25
N THR A 402 1.07 -7.26 -5.23
CA THR A 402 0.83 -8.19 -6.35
C THR A 402 0.47 -9.60 -5.84
N ARG A 403 1.12 -10.08 -4.76
CA ARG A 403 0.82 -11.39 -4.16
C ARG A 403 -0.56 -11.46 -3.52
N GLU A 404 -1.01 -10.41 -2.83
CA GLU A 404 -2.34 -10.35 -2.25
C GLU A 404 -3.41 -10.35 -3.33
N LEU A 405 -3.18 -9.63 -4.43
CA LEU A 405 -4.10 -9.63 -5.55
C LEU A 405 -4.18 -11.00 -6.24
N ILE A 406 -3.03 -11.68 -6.43
CA ILE A 406 -3.01 -13.08 -6.91
C ILE A 406 -3.84 -13.99 -6.01
N LYS A 407 -3.75 -13.81 -4.69
CA LYS A 407 -4.55 -14.59 -3.72
C LYS A 407 -6.04 -14.36 -3.93
N ILE A 408 -6.48 -13.07 -4.02
CA ILE A 408 -7.88 -12.73 -4.27
C ILE A 408 -8.38 -13.39 -5.56
N PHE A 409 -7.65 -13.25 -6.67
CA PHE A 409 -8.07 -13.79 -7.96
C PHE A 409 -8.19 -15.33 -7.92
N LYS A 410 -7.26 -16.02 -7.26
CA LYS A 410 -7.31 -17.47 -7.10
C LYS A 410 -8.48 -17.92 -6.20
N GLU A 411 -8.72 -17.22 -5.09
CA GLU A 411 -9.82 -17.52 -4.18
C GLU A 411 -11.19 -17.21 -4.81
N SER A 412 -11.25 -16.25 -5.74
CA SER A 412 -12.43 -15.92 -6.52
C SER A 412 -12.58 -16.77 -7.81
N ASN A 413 -11.71 -17.75 -8.03
CA ASN A 413 -11.69 -18.61 -9.23
C ASN A 413 -11.64 -17.81 -10.55
N ILE A 414 -10.92 -16.69 -10.58
CA ILE A 414 -10.76 -15.88 -11.79
C ILE A 414 -9.74 -16.53 -12.71
N ASP A 415 -10.17 -16.88 -13.93
CA ASP A 415 -9.30 -17.36 -14.99
C ASP A 415 -8.80 -16.17 -15.83
N LEU A 416 -7.67 -15.60 -15.39
CA LEU A 416 -7.10 -14.40 -16.00
C LEU A 416 -6.82 -14.55 -17.51
N LYS A 417 -6.51 -15.77 -17.99
CA LYS A 417 -6.22 -16.01 -19.41
C LYS A 417 -7.44 -15.85 -20.31
N ASN A 418 -8.60 -16.25 -19.81
CA ASN A 418 -9.83 -16.31 -20.59
C ASN A 418 -10.74 -15.09 -20.37
N LEU A 419 -10.34 -14.11 -19.55
CA LEU A 419 -11.08 -12.85 -19.47
C LEU A 419 -11.01 -12.09 -20.79
N GLU A 420 -12.05 -11.38 -21.11
CA GLU A 420 -12.02 -10.35 -22.16
C GLU A 420 -11.19 -9.16 -21.69
N ASP A 421 -10.56 -8.46 -22.64
CA ASP A 421 -9.75 -7.28 -22.33
C ASP A 421 -10.64 -6.10 -21.98
N GLU A 422 -10.29 -5.37 -20.92
CA GLU A 422 -10.91 -4.10 -20.56
C GLU A 422 -9.87 -2.99 -20.44
N GLU A 423 -10.24 -1.78 -20.88
CA GLU A 423 -9.37 -0.60 -20.78
C GLU A 423 -9.48 0.05 -19.40
N PHE A 424 -8.45 0.79 -19.02
CA PHE A 424 -8.52 1.67 -17.86
C PHE A 424 -9.62 2.71 -17.99
N ASP A 425 -10.17 3.13 -16.87
CA ASP A 425 -11.12 4.25 -16.85
C ASP A 425 -10.41 5.58 -17.13
N SER A 426 -11.10 6.54 -17.74
CA SER A 426 -10.58 7.86 -18.10
C SER A 426 -11.07 8.91 -17.09
N PRO A 427 -10.34 10.02 -16.86
CA PRO A 427 -9.08 10.40 -17.51
C PRO A 427 -7.81 9.90 -16.77
N LEU A 428 -7.89 9.40 -15.53
CA LEU A 428 -6.74 9.05 -14.70
C LEU A 428 -6.08 7.72 -15.10
N GLY A 429 -6.55 7.07 -16.16
CA GLY A 429 -5.95 5.89 -16.75
C GLY A 429 -5.11 6.18 -18.00
N GLU A 430 -5.03 7.43 -18.45
CA GLU A 430 -4.31 7.84 -19.66
C GLU A 430 -2.87 8.22 -19.32
N TYR A 431 -1.91 7.40 -19.69
CA TYR A 431 -0.50 7.53 -19.29
C TYR A 431 0.45 7.56 -20.49
N SER A 432 1.67 8.06 -20.26
CA SER A 432 2.77 8.01 -21.23
C SER A 432 3.75 6.88 -20.95
N GLY A 433 4.62 6.59 -21.93
CA GLY A 433 5.74 5.65 -21.76
C GLY A 433 6.71 6.07 -20.65
N ALA A 434 6.83 7.39 -20.37
CA ALA A 434 7.63 7.89 -19.26
C ALA A 434 7.12 7.36 -17.91
N GLY A 435 5.80 7.35 -17.67
CA GLY A 435 5.20 6.80 -16.45
C GLY A 435 5.43 5.29 -16.30
N ILE A 436 5.40 4.54 -17.41
CA ILE A 436 5.60 3.08 -17.41
C ILE A 436 7.00 2.67 -16.96
N ILE A 437 8.03 3.34 -17.45
CA ILE A 437 9.42 2.96 -17.14
C ILE A 437 9.83 3.22 -15.68
N PHE A 438 9.02 3.89 -14.88
CA PHE A 438 9.23 4.03 -13.42
C PHE A 438 9.41 2.70 -12.71
N GLY A 439 8.85 1.63 -13.25
CA GLY A 439 8.93 0.29 -12.65
C GLY A 439 10.32 -0.33 -12.62
N ARG A 440 11.28 0.14 -13.42
CA ARG A 440 12.66 -0.38 -13.49
C ARG A 440 13.70 0.61 -12.98
N THR A 441 14.88 0.07 -12.61
CA THR A 441 16.03 0.92 -12.22
C THR A 441 16.50 1.79 -13.38
N GLY A 442 16.77 3.05 -13.12
CA GLY A 442 17.10 4.09 -14.11
C GLY A 442 15.87 4.65 -14.82
N GLY A 443 14.67 4.12 -14.55
CA GLY A 443 13.46 4.52 -15.25
C GLY A 443 12.89 5.86 -14.81
N VAL A 444 12.95 6.17 -13.52
CA VAL A 444 12.49 7.46 -13.00
C VAL A 444 13.34 8.59 -13.54
N ILE A 445 14.66 8.43 -13.43
CA ILE A 445 15.58 9.46 -13.90
C ILE A 445 15.59 9.58 -15.44
N GLU A 446 15.39 8.47 -16.18
CA GLU A 446 15.23 8.52 -17.63
C GLU A 446 13.95 9.29 -18.02
N ALA A 447 12.82 9.01 -17.36
CA ALA A 447 11.57 9.73 -17.58
C ALA A 447 11.69 11.23 -17.28
N ALA A 448 12.31 11.58 -16.14
CA ALA A 448 12.58 12.96 -15.78
C ALA A 448 13.53 13.64 -16.79
N THR A 449 14.58 12.96 -17.25
CA THR A 449 15.54 13.50 -18.23
C THR A 449 14.86 13.82 -19.55
N ARG A 450 13.97 12.95 -20.07
CA ARG A 450 13.19 13.21 -21.30
C ARG A 450 12.46 14.57 -21.24
N THR A 451 11.85 14.88 -20.12
CA THR A 451 11.10 16.13 -19.91
C THR A 451 12.03 17.31 -19.61
N THR A 452 12.98 17.14 -18.69
CA THR A 452 13.88 18.22 -18.25
C THR A 452 14.73 18.76 -19.43
N VAL A 453 15.24 17.88 -20.29
CA VAL A 453 16.06 18.31 -21.45
C VAL A 453 15.25 19.20 -22.37
N GLU A 454 14.04 18.79 -22.74
CA GLU A 454 13.19 19.59 -23.62
C GLU A 454 12.74 20.90 -22.98
N MET A 455 12.53 20.91 -21.67
CA MET A 455 12.21 22.15 -20.92
C MET A 455 13.38 23.15 -20.91
N ILE A 456 14.61 22.65 -20.73
CA ILE A 456 15.82 23.51 -20.67
C ILE A 456 16.23 23.99 -22.06
N THR A 457 16.20 23.13 -23.06
CA THR A 457 16.68 23.47 -24.42
C THR A 457 15.62 24.16 -25.28
N GLY A 458 14.33 23.93 -24.97
CA GLY A 458 13.21 24.33 -25.82
C GLY A 458 13.14 23.56 -27.15
N GLU A 459 13.97 22.52 -27.32
CA GLU A 459 14.05 21.73 -28.54
C GLU A 459 13.53 20.31 -28.27
N LYS A 460 12.74 19.78 -29.22
CA LYS A 460 12.24 18.42 -29.14
C LYS A 460 13.37 17.43 -29.44
N LEU A 461 13.58 16.45 -28.56
CA LEU A 461 14.58 15.42 -28.74
C LEU A 461 14.16 14.40 -29.80
N ASP A 462 15.04 14.13 -30.78
CA ASP A 462 14.87 13.05 -31.75
C ASP A 462 15.03 11.67 -31.09
N ASN A 463 16.01 11.52 -30.20
CA ASN A 463 16.23 10.30 -29.42
C ASN A 463 15.95 10.56 -27.94
N ILE A 464 14.99 9.80 -27.38
CA ILE A 464 14.57 9.88 -25.99
C ILE A 464 15.01 8.68 -25.15
N GLU A 465 15.80 7.78 -25.74
CA GLU A 465 16.33 6.61 -25.05
C GLU A 465 17.74 6.88 -24.51
N PHE A 466 17.83 7.07 -23.21
CA PHE A 466 19.11 7.31 -22.53
C PHE A 466 19.68 5.98 -22.05
N HIS A 467 20.35 5.24 -22.98
CA HIS A 467 20.93 3.92 -22.68
C HIS A 467 21.98 3.98 -21.58
N GLU A 468 22.66 5.11 -21.41
CA GLU A 468 23.66 5.37 -20.37
C GLU A 468 23.07 5.30 -18.95
N LEU A 469 21.76 5.56 -18.83
CA LEU A 469 21.04 5.46 -17.56
C LEU A 469 20.55 4.04 -17.26
N ARG A 470 20.67 3.11 -18.21
CA ARG A 470 20.22 1.72 -18.08
C ARG A 470 21.36 0.83 -17.59
N GLY A 471 21.10 -0.18 -16.79
CA GLY A 471 22.12 -1.11 -16.26
C GLY A 471 21.62 -1.91 -15.08
N TRP A 472 22.45 -2.85 -14.64
CA TRP A 472 22.12 -3.77 -13.53
C TRP A 472 23.12 -3.70 -12.38
N GLU A 473 24.14 -2.85 -12.49
CA GLU A 473 25.08 -2.54 -11.41
C GLU A 473 24.33 -1.86 -10.27
N GLY A 474 24.65 -2.20 -9.02
CA GLY A 474 23.99 -1.67 -7.83
C GLY A 474 24.09 -0.15 -7.72
N PHE A 475 25.22 0.39 -8.14
CA PHE A 475 25.45 1.81 -8.36
C PHE A 475 26.11 2.04 -9.72
N ARG A 476 25.64 3.06 -10.44
CA ARG A 476 26.22 3.52 -11.70
C ARG A 476 26.00 5.02 -11.85
N SER A 477 26.82 5.66 -12.68
CA SER A 477 26.70 7.06 -13.02
C SER A 477 26.81 7.27 -14.53
N ALA A 478 26.21 8.33 -15.02
CA ALA A 478 26.29 8.77 -16.40
C ALA A 478 26.48 10.29 -16.44
N ASP A 479 27.34 10.74 -17.35
CA ASP A 479 27.49 12.16 -17.67
C ASP A 479 26.68 12.46 -18.94
N LEU A 480 25.65 13.29 -18.79
CA LEU A 480 24.75 13.70 -19.87
C LEU A 480 25.06 15.12 -20.29
N LYS A 481 25.30 15.32 -21.59
CA LYS A 481 25.50 16.63 -22.17
C LYS A 481 24.21 17.16 -22.77
N ILE A 482 23.68 18.25 -22.19
CA ILE A 482 22.43 18.86 -22.57
C ILE A 482 22.69 20.30 -22.98
N GLY A 483 22.77 20.57 -24.30
CA GLY A 483 23.16 21.87 -24.80
C GLY A 483 24.55 22.28 -24.27
N HIS A 484 24.59 23.30 -23.43
CA HIS A 484 25.82 23.79 -22.79
C HIS A 484 26.02 23.27 -21.36
N ILE A 485 25.10 22.45 -20.84
CA ILE A 485 25.12 21.95 -19.47
C ILE A 485 25.59 20.49 -19.48
N GLU A 486 26.54 20.15 -18.62
CA GLU A 486 26.95 18.78 -18.35
C GLU A 486 26.34 18.37 -17.00
N LEU A 487 25.49 17.34 -17.03
CA LEU A 487 24.83 16.79 -15.84
C LEU A 487 25.43 15.42 -15.48
N ARG A 488 25.95 15.31 -14.28
CA ARG A 488 26.35 14.03 -13.70
C ARG A 488 25.18 13.44 -12.94
N ILE A 489 24.70 12.29 -13.40
CA ILE A 489 23.52 11.59 -12.87
C ILE A 489 23.97 10.30 -12.19
N GLY A 490 23.49 10.06 -10.98
CA GLY A 490 23.69 8.80 -10.26
C GLY A 490 22.44 7.92 -10.28
N ILE A 491 22.61 6.61 -10.29
CA ILE A 491 21.52 5.63 -10.16
C ILE A 491 21.96 4.56 -9.17
N ALA A 492 21.22 4.44 -8.06
CA ALA A 492 21.46 3.42 -7.04
C ALA A 492 20.23 2.53 -6.86
N HIS A 493 20.44 1.21 -6.84
CA HIS A 493 19.42 0.27 -6.43
C HIS A 493 19.95 -0.74 -5.41
N GLY A 494 19.19 -0.84 -4.28
CA GLY A 494 19.64 -1.49 -3.06
C GLY A 494 20.10 -0.46 -2.02
N LEU A 495 19.56 -0.54 -0.79
CA LEU A 495 19.86 0.46 0.26
C LEU A 495 21.32 0.47 0.72
N GLU A 496 22.03 -0.65 0.58
CA GLU A 496 23.46 -0.71 0.91
C GLU A 496 24.27 0.18 -0.02
N GLU A 497 24.03 0.09 -1.35
CA GLU A 497 24.72 0.90 -2.35
C GLU A 497 24.32 2.39 -2.23
N ALA A 498 23.04 2.65 -1.98
CA ALA A 498 22.55 4.00 -1.71
C ALA A 498 23.26 4.62 -0.49
N GLY A 499 23.42 3.86 0.60
CA GLY A 499 24.12 4.33 1.81
C GLY A 499 25.57 4.69 1.53
N LYS A 500 26.33 3.79 0.85
CA LYS A 500 27.73 4.04 0.48
C LYS A 500 27.91 5.31 -0.35
N MET A 501 27.01 5.53 -1.31
CA MET A 501 27.02 6.72 -2.16
C MET A 501 26.72 7.99 -1.35
N LEU A 502 25.68 7.96 -0.50
CA LEU A 502 25.33 9.11 0.33
C LEU A 502 26.41 9.50 1.32
N ASP A 503 27.11 8.50 1.91
CA ASP A 503 28.22 8.77 2.81
C ASP A 503 29.33 9.53 2.10
N LYS A 504 29.66 9.19 0.86
CA LYS A 504 30.63 9.92 0.03
C LYS A 504 30.16 11.34 -0.33
N ILE A 505 28.90 11.51 -0.67
CA ILE A 505 28.32 12.85 -0.95
C ILE A 505 28.37 13.71 0.31
N ARG A 506 27.98 13.15 1.47
CA ARG A 506 28.02 13.82 2.76
C ARG A 506 29.42 14.22 3.17
N ALA A 507 30.43 13.41 2.83
CA ALA A 507 31.85 13.70 3.04
C ALA A 507 32.42 14.71 2.03
N GLY A 508 31.69 15.08 0.97
CA GLY A 508 32.15 15.95 -0.11
C GLY A 508 33.13 15.27 -1.07
N GLU A 509 33.19 13.93 -1.07
CA GLU A 509 34.09 13.15 -1.91
C GLU A 509 33.55 12.98 -3.34
N GLU A 510 32.23 13.00 -3.52
CA GLU A 510 31.55 12.86 -4.82
C GLU A 510 30.44 13.90 -4.97
N PHE A 511 30.21 14.33 -6.22
CA PHE A 511 29.18 15.29 -6.59
C PHE A 511 28.33 14.75 -7.73
N TYR A 512 27.02 14.94 -7.61
CA TYR A 512 26.00 14.64 -8.62
C TYR A 512 24.99 15.77 -8.70
N HIS A 513 24.34 15.92 -9.85
CA HIS A 513 23.25 16.87 -10.03
C HIS A 513 21.89 16.28 -9.62
N ALA A 514 21.67 15.02 -10.01
CA ALA A 514 20.48 14.24 -9.63
C ALA A 514 20.83 12.79 -9.40
N ILE A 515 20.10 12.11 -8.52
CA ILE A 515 20.30 10.70 -8.22
C ILE A 515 18.96 10.00 -8.09
N GLU A 516 18.79 8.91 -8.85
CA GLU A 516 17.71 7.96 -8.63
C GLU A 516 18.11 6.97 -7.53
N ILE A 517 17.23 6.78 -6.54
CA ILE A 517 17.45 5.78 -5.48
C ILE A 517 16.23 4.87 -5.37
N MET A 518 16.48 3.57 -5.55
CA MET A 518 15.49 2.51 -5.35
C MET A 518 15.98 1.49 -4.31
N ALA A 519 15.14 1.16 -3.33
CA ALA A 519 15.50 0.20 -2.29
C ALA A 519 15.62 -1.25 -2.78
N CYS A 520 14.97 -1.59 -3.89
CA CYS A 520 14.91 -2.95 -4.42
C CYS A 520 15.88 -3.14 -5.58
N LYS A 521 16.53 -4.32 -5.64
CA LYS A 521 17.42 -4.68 -6.74
C LYS A 521 16.63 -4.75 -8.06
N GLY A 522 17.08 -3.99 -9.05
CA GLY A 522 16.41 -3.85 -10.35
C GLY A 522 15.24 -2.87 -10.40
N GLY A 523 14.89 -2.23 -9.27
CA GLY A 523 13.73 -1.33 -9.15
C GLY A 523 12.46 -2.03 -8.67
N CYS A 524 11.29 -1.45 -8.95
CA CYS A 524 9.99 -1.94 -8.50
C CYS A 524 9.60 -3.32 -9.07
N ILE A 525 10.14 -3.71 -10.24
CA ILE A 525 9.99 -5.07 -10.78
C ILE A 525 10.53 -6.16 -9.85
N GLY A 526 11.51 -5.81 -8.98
CA GLY A 526 12.07 -6.67 -7.92
C GLY A 526 11.48 -6.37 -6.53
N GLY A 527 10.37 -5.67 -6.47
CA GLY A 527 9.73 -5.21 -5.23
C GLY A 527 9.32 -6.33 -4.29
N GLY A 528 9.32 -6.02 -2.98
CA GLY A 528 9.00 -6.98 -1.91
C GLY A 528 7.60 -7.59 -1.98
N GLY A 529 6.66 -6.96 -2.72
CA GLY A 529 5.29 -7.44 -2.94
C GLY A 529 5.10 -8.30 -4.21
N GLN A 530 6.13 -8.46 -5.03
CA GLN A 530 6.08 -9.23 -6.28
C GLN A 530 6.07 -10.76 -6.06
N PRO A 531 5.64 -11.55 -7.05
CA PRO A 531 5.76 -13.00 -7.02
C PRO A 531 7.22 -13.44 -6.85
N LYS A 532 7.41 -14.55 -6.11
CA LYS A 532 8.74 -15.16 -5.93
C LYS A 532 9.20 -15.79 -7.24
N ALA A 533 10.43 -15.48 -7.66
CA ALA A 533 11.02 -16.02 -8.87
C ALA A 533 12.21 -16.94 -8.54
N LEU A 534 12.23 -18.15 -9.11
CA LEU A 534 13.32 -19.12 -8.92
C LEU A 534 14.63 -18.62 -9.56
N LYS A 535 14.56 -18.10 -10.80
CA LYS A 535 15.68 -17.50 -11.53
C LYS A 535 15.60 -15.98 -11.49
N LYS A 536 15.81 -15.40 -10.29
CA LYS A 536 15.50 -14.00 -9.98
C LYS A 536 16.01 -13.01 -11.05
N MET A 537 17.27 -13.07 -11.45
CA MET A 537 17.85 -12.09 -12.40
C MET A 537 17.28 -12.21 -13.82
N GLU A 538 17.02 -13.43 -14.29
CA GLU A 538 16.42 -13.67 -15.60
C GLU A 538 14.99 -13.08 -15.65
N VAL A 539 14.19 -13.36 -14.62
CA VAL A 539 12.82 -12.85 -14.51
C VAL A 539 12.80 -11.33 -14.40
N LEU A 540 13.70 -10.72 -13.61
CA LEU A 540 13.79 -9.27 -13.51
C LEU A 540 14.12 -8.62 -14.87
N LYS A 541 15.03 -9.21 -15.65
CA LYS A 541 15.36 -8.73 -17.00
C LYS A 541 14.13 -8.77 -17.90
N LYS A 542 13.41 -9.90 -17.96
CA LYS A 542 12.17 -10.04 -18.73
C LYS A 542 11.10 -9.01 -18.33
N ARG A 543 10.90 -8.79 -17.03
CA ARG A 543 9.96 -7.76 -16.54
C ARG A 543 10.40 -6.35 -16.97
N ALA A 544 11.70 -6.04 -16.94
CA ALA A 544 12.22 -4.75 -17.42
C ALA A 544 12.05 -4.58 -18.92
N GLU A 545 12.29 -5.64 -19.69
CA GLU A 545 12.08 -5.69 -21.15
C GLU A 545 10.59 -5.47 -21.47
N GLY A 546 9.68 -6.09 -20.72
CA GLY A 546 8.23 -5.86 -20.85
C GLY A 546 7.84 -4.39 -20.66
N LEU A 547 8.36 -3.72 -19.61
CA LEU A 547 8.09 -2.28 -19.43
C LEU A 547 8.67 -1.42 -20.55
N ASN A 548 9.87 -1.74 -21.04
CA ASN A 548 10.46 -1.01 -22.16
C ASN A 548 9.66 -1.22 -23.46
N ALA A 549 9.15 -2.43 -23.70
CA ALA A 549 8.31 -2.71 -24.88
C ALA A 549 7.03 -1.89 -24.84
N ILE A 550 6.35 -1.84 -23.67
CA ILE A 550 5.14 -1.00 -23.49
C ILE A 550 5.47 0.48 -23.79
N ASP A 551 6.57 1.01 -23.23
CA ASP A 551 7.00 2.39 -23.50
C ASP A 551 7.21 2.63 -25.00
N GLN A 552 7.84 1.69 -25.71
CA GLN A 552 8.13 1.82 -27.15
C GLN A 552 6.88 1.76 -28.04
N GLU A 553 5.87 1.02 -27.63
CA GLU A 553 4.60 0.86 -28.35
C GLU A 553 3.63 2.04 -28.15
N LEU A 554 3.80 2.81 -27.08
CA LEU A 554 2.91 3.92 -26.77
C LEU A 554 3.12 5.12 -27.69
N PRO A 555 2.05 5.77 -28.17
CA PRO A 555 2.14 6.97 -29.02
C PRO A 555 2.71 8.19 -28.28
N ILE A 556 2.49 8.24 -26.96
CA ILE A 556 2.98 9.31 -26.07
C ILE A 556 4.05 8.68 -25.16
N ARG A 557 5.29 9.16 -25.27
CA ARG A 557 6.43 8.63 -24.51
C ARG A 557 7.06 9.64 -23.55
N ARG A 558 6.53 10.85 -23.50
CA ARG A 558 6.98 11.97 -22.65
C ARG A 558 5.83 12.44 -21.77
N ALA A 559 6.12 12.67 -20.49
CA ALA A 559 5.11 13.06 -19.51
C ALA A 559 4.44 14.41 -19.87
N HIS A 560 5.22 15.40 -20.32
CA HIS A 560 4.72 16.73 -20.70
C HIS A 560 3.89 16.72 -22.01
N GLU A 561 3.88 15.64 -22.77
CA GLU A 561 3.01 15.50 -23.94
C GLU A 561 1.64 14.88 -23.58
N ASN A 562 1.46 14.32 -22.36
CA ASN A 562 0.22 13.70 -21.92
C ASN A 562 -0.92 14.76 -21.81
N PRO A 563 -1.99 14.65 -22.64
CA PRO A 563 -3.08 15.62 -22.63
C PRO A 563 -3.84 15.68 -21.31
N SER A 564 -4.04 14.53 -20.67
CA SER A 564 -4.74 14.43 -19.39
C SER A 564 -3.96 15.12 -18.26
N VAL A 565 -2.63 15.07 -18.29
CA VAL A 565 -1.76 15.80 -17.35
C VAL A 565 -1.82 17.30 -17.60
N LYS A 566 -1.82 17.74 -18.87
CA LYS A 566 -2.00 19.17 -19.19
C LYS A 566 -3.34 19.69 -18.69
N GLU A 567 -4.41 18.92 -18.90
CA GLU A 567 -5.75 19.29 -18.47
C GLU A 567 -5.85 19.49 -16.96
N ILE A 568 -5.17 18.67 -16.14
CA ILE A 568 -5.20 18.81 -14.69
C ILE A 568 -4.51 20.12 -14.25
N TYR A 569 -3.41 20.52 -14.91
CA TYR A 569 -2.77 21.81 -14.63
C TYR A 569 -3.69 22.96 -15.04
N ASP A 570 -4.18 22.97 -16.26
CA ASP A 570 -5.01 24.05 -16.79
C ASP A 570 -6.27 24.30 -15.95
N LYS A 571 -6.89 23.24 -15.43
CA LYS A 571 -8.15 23.35 -14.71
C LYS A 571 -8.00 23.49 -13.19
N TYR A 572 -6.96 22.90 -12.58
CA TYR A 572 -6.92 22.73 -11.12
C TYR A 572 -5.62 23.15 -10.45
N LEU A 573 -4.47 22.94 -11.10
CA LEU A 573 -3.15 23.10 -10.49
C LEU A 573 -2.40 24.35 -10.97
N ASP A 574 -2.92 25.09 -11.94
CA ASP A 574 -2.35 26.24 -12.62
C ASP A 574 -1.11 25.87 -13.46
N TYR A 575 0.02 25.53 -12.86
CA TYR A 575 1.28 25.12 -13.51
C TYR A 575 2.13 24.30 -12.53
N PRO A 576 3.13 23.54 -13.02
CA PRO A 576 4.04 22.79 -12.15
C PRO A 576 4.72 23.69 -11.11
N MET A 577 4.86 23.20 -9.89
CA MET A 577 5.41 23.94 -8.73
C MET A 577 4.58 25.17 -8.32
N SER A 578 3.36 25.34 -8.83
CA SER A 578 2.45 26.37 -8.35
C SER A 578 2.08 26.18 -6.88
N ARG A 579 1.48 27.19 -6.26
CA ARG A 579 0.99 27.06 -4.88
C ARG A 579 -0.02 25.90 -4.73
N LYS A 580 -0.94 25.74 -5.69
CA LYS A 580 -1.94 24.67 -5.66
C LYS A 580 -1.29 23.29 -5.84
N ALA A 581 -0.31 23.18 -6.73
CA ALA A 581 0.47 21.97 -6.91
C ALA A 581 1.22 21.62 -5.62
N HIS A 582 1.87 22.58 -4.97
CA HIS A 582 2.53 22.37 -3.68
C HIS A 582 1.59 21.86 -2.58
N GLU A 583 0.39 22.43 -2.46
CA GLU A 583 -0.59 22.02 -1.45
C GLU A 583 -1.09 20.59 -1.64
N LEU A 584 -1.13 20.09 -2.88
CA LEU A 584 -1.69 18.78 -3.22
C LEU A 584 -0.62 17.71 -3.48
N LEU A 585 0.46 18.06 -4.18
CA LEU A 585 1.39 17.11 -4.77
C LEU A 585 2.74 17.03 -4.04
N HIS A 586 3.01 17.90 -3.06
CA HIS A 586 4.28 17.95 -2.35
C HIS A 586 4.16 17.51 -0.89
N THR A 587 5.31 17.17 -0.30
CA THR A 587 5.43 16.68 1.08
C THR A 587 6.71 17.18 1.73
N LYS A 588 6.88 16.85 3.01
CA LYS A 588 8.10 17.09 3.79
C LYS A 588 8.55 15.81 4.47
N TYR A 589 9.84 15.76 4.76
CA TYR A 589 10.46 14.62 5.45
C TYR A 589 10.82 14.99 6.88
N PHE A 590 10.79 14.00 7.78
CA PHE A 590 10.97 14.21 9.20
C PHE A 590 11.98 13.21 9.76
N PRO A 591 12.84 13.63 10.72
CA PRO A 591 13.74 12.70 11.38
C PRO A 591 12.95 11.54 12.02
N LYS A 592 13.36 10.31 11.77
CA LYS A 592 12.81 9.12 12.44
C LYS A 592 13.86 8.61 13.41
N LEU A 593 13.49 8.53 14.69
CA LEU A 593 14.36 7.90 15.70
C LEU A 593 14.51 6.40 15.39
N LYS A 594 15.75 5.90 15.57
CA LYS A 594 16.06 4.47 15.43
C LYS A 594 15.57 3.68 16.64
#